data_72a42771536098588c286c232fec96bc
#
_entry.id   72a42771536098588c286c232fec96bc
#
_cell.length_a   1.000
_cell.length_b   1.000
_cell.length_c   1.000
_cell.angle_alpha   90.00
_cell.angle_beta   90.00
_cell.angle_gamma   90.00
#
_symmetry.space_group_name_H-M   'P 1'
#
loop_
_entity.id
_entity.type
_entity.pdbx_description
1 polymer ?
#
loop_
_entity_poly.entity_id
_entity_poly.type
_entity_poly.pdbx_seq_one_letter_code
_entity_poly.pdbx_strand_id
1 'polypeptide(L)'
;ESLLTKMAAKVEDGPCVAYVGPGGSGHFVKTVHNGIEYGIEQILAEAYDLMKRVKNMNGSQMAEVFGLWNNTDELASYLVEITQICLNTKDELTGEDVVEKILDKAGQKGTGLWTVVSALELGISVPTIYASLNARVMSSLKVQRSEIEKTIPMEAIEDFDLGEISNGMKPLFDAVVLATIASYAQGMDILSEASSVYNYELNMPSIAQIWKGGCIIRSKLLKKIQDAYQKDPNLKNLIFDDWFNNEISTRIDNLASVVSSSTKAGIPVPCLSSTLDYLNSYRTNRLPQNLVQAMRDCFGSHTYERVDKEGSFHTEWMK
;
A
#
# COMPACT_ATOMS: atom_id res chain seq x y z
N GLU A 1 25.07 18.59 -11.26
CA GLU A 1 25.04 17.12 -11.13
C GLU A 1 26.18 16.62 -10.23
N SER A 2 27.45 16.97 -10.46
CA SER A 2 28.59 16.48 -9.66
C SER A 2 28.51 16.84 -8.17
N LEU A 3 27.93 18.00 -7.79
CA LEU A 3 27.74 18.39 -6.40
C LEU A 3 26.65 17.53 -5.73
N LEU A 4 25.52 17.36 -6.40
CA LEU A 4 24.42 16.53 -5.90
C LEU A 4 24.85 15.06 -5.74
N THR A 5 25.65 14.53 -6.67
CA THR A 5 26.24 13.19 -6.58
C THR A 5 27.11 13.01 -5.34
N LYS A 6 27.87 14.06 -4.95
CA LYS A 6 28.70 14.02 -3.73
C LYS A 6 27.86 14.05 -2.45
N MET A 7 26.75 14.78 -2.45
CA MET A 7 25.87 14.97 -1.30
C MET A 7 24.86 13.83 -1.11
N ALA A 8 24.49 13.14 -2.19
CA ALA A 8 23.49 12.08 -2.16
C ALA A 8 23.89 10.91 -1.25
N ALA A 9 22.88 10.25 -0.66
CA ALA A 9 23.09 8.97 -0.01
C ALA A 9 23.71 7.97 -1.00
N LYS A 10 24.57 7.09 -0.51
CA LYS A 10 25.27 6.09 -1.32
C LYS A 10 24.85 4.69 -0.89
N VAL A 11 24.52 3.88 -1.85
CA VAL A 11 24.20 2.45 -1.69
C VAL A 11 25.17 1.64 -2.56
N GLU A 12 25.08 0.32 -2.53
CA GLU A 12 25.95 -0.57 -3.30
C GLU A 12 26.00 -0.22 -4.79
N ASP A 13 24.85 0.14 -5.38
CA ASP A 13 24.71 0.49 -6.80
C ASP A 13 25.14 1.93 -7.14
N GLY A 14 25.62 2.69 -6.16
CA GLY A 14 26.09 4.06 -6.36
C GLY A 14 25.26 5.13 -5.63
N PRO A 15 25.40 6.40 -6.03
CA PRO A 15 24.69 7.51 -5.38
C PRO A 15 23.20 7.53 -5.71
N CYS A 16 22.36 7.80 -4.70
CA CYS A 16 20.92 7.90 -4.83
C CYS A 16 20.49 9.27 -5.39
N VAL A 17 20.95 9.59 -6.59
CA VAL A 17 20.58 10.79 -7.34
C VAL A 17 20.62 10.49 -8.83
N ALA A 18 19.57 10.91 -9.55
CA ALA A 18 19.50 10.80 -11.00
C ALA A 18 18.68 11.94 -11.59
N TYR A 19 18.96 12.27 -12.84
CA TYR A 19 18.02 13.01 -13.68
C TYR A 19 16.92 12.04 -14.12
N VAL A 20 15.69 12.24 -13.68
CA VAL A 20 14.59 11.28 -13.88
C VAL A 20 13.80 11.52 -15.17
N GLY A 21 13.91 12.72 -15.76
CA GLY A 21 13.24 13.05 -17.00
C GLY A 21 12.96 14.55 -17.15
N PRO A 22 12.35 14.97 -18.27
CA PRO A 22 12.08 16.38 -18.58
C PRO A 22 10.94 16.97 -17.75
N GLY A 23 10.81 18.30 -17.78
CA GLY A 23 9.70 19.06 -17.20
C GLY A 23 9.53 18.85 -15.69
N GLY A 24 8.32 18.50 -15.29
CA GLY A 24 7.94 18.25 -13.90
C GLY A 24 8.16 16.84 -13.40
N SER A 25 8.80 15.95 -14.17
CA SER A 25 8.95 14.52 -13.88
C SER A 25 9.52 14.24 -12.48
N GLY A 26 10.53 14.98 -12.03
CA GLY A 26 11.13 14.80 -10.71
C GLY A 26 10.15 15.09 -9.57
N HIS A 27 9.32 16.12 -9.72
CA HIS A 27 8.27 16.44 -8.74
C HIS A 27 7.16 15.37 -8.75
N PHE A 28 6.79 14.88 -9.92
CA PHE A 28 5.80 13.81 -10.06
C PHE A 28 6.29 12.52 -9.40
N VAL A 29 7.53 12.09 -9.68
CA VAL A 29 8.16 10.94 -9.03
C VAL A 29 8.18 11.10 -7.51
N LYS A 30 8.48 12.32 -6.98
CA LYS A 30 8.45 12.56 -5.53
C LYS A 30 7.03 12.53 -4.97
N THR A 31 6.03 12.99 -5.71
CA THR A 31 4.61 12.91 -5.31
C THR A 31 4.18 11.46 -5.15
N VAL A 32 4.47 10.62 -6.14
CA VAL A 32 4.14 9.18 -6.09
C VAL A 32 4.90 8.46 -4.98
N HIS A 33 6.19 8.77 -4.78
CA HIS A 33 6.96 8.29 -3.63
C HIS A 33 6.19 8.51 -2.31
N ASN A 34 5.61 9.70 -2.11
CA ASN A 34 4.87 10.00 -0.90
C ASN A 34 3.53 9.24 -0.83
N GLY A 35 2.89 8.94 -1.95
CA GLY A 35 1.71 8.07 -1.97
C GLY A 35 2.03 6.65 -1.49
N ILE A 36 3.14 6.08 -1.95
CA ILE A 36 3.65 4.78 -1.48
C ILE A 36 3.95 4.83 0.03
N GLU A 37 4.62 5.91 0.49
CA GLU A 37 4.91 6.16 1.90
C GLU A 37 3.63 6.09 2.75
N TYR A 38 2.56 6.80 2.35
CA TYR A 38 1.27 6.78 3.04
C TYR A 38 0.68 5.36 3.12
N GLY A 39 0.75 4.59 2.03
CA GLY A 39 0.32 3.19 2.00
C GLY A 39 1.05 2.36 3.06
N ILE A 40 2.37 2.40 3.06
CA ILE A 40 3.20 1.61 3.97
C ILE A 40 2.98 2.03 5.44
N GLU A 41 2.94 3.34 5.73
CA GLU A 41 2.68 3.83 7.10
C GLU A 41 1.33 3.31 7.64
N GLN A 42 0.28 3.35 6.84
CA GLN A 42 -1.03 2.86 7.25
C GLN A 42 -1.05 1.34 7.44
N ILE A 43 -0.38 0.57 6.57
CA ILE A 43 -0.25 -0.89 6.70
C ILE A 43 0.44 -1.26 8.02
N LEU A 44 1.53 -0.58 8.37
CA LEU A 44 2.23 -0.81 9.64
C LEU A 44 1.37 -0.41 10.85
N ALA A 45 0.56 0.65 10.73
CA ALA A 45 -0.38 1.07 11.74
C ALA A 45 -1.53 0.04 11.92
N GLU A 46 -2.02 -0.58 10.85
CA GLU A 46 -3.01 -1.66 10.91
C GLU A 46 -2.43 -2.91 11.60
N ALA A 47 -1.19 -3.26 11.28
CA ALA A 47 -0.50 -4.36 11.96
C ALA A 47 -0.31 -4.10 13.47
N TYR A 48 0.10 -2.87 13.84
CA TYR A 48 0.17 -2.42 15.23
C TYR A 48 -1.19 -2.57 15.94
N ASP A 49 -2.28 -2.08 15.34
CA ASP A 49 -3.61 -2.11 15.96
C ASP A 49 -4.11 -3.55 16.15
N LEU A 50 -3.85 -4.44 15.19
CA LEU A 50 -4.17 -5.86 15.28
C LEU A 50 -3.39 -6.55 16.41
N MET A 51 -2.07 -6.36 16.50
CA MET A 51 -1.27 -6.93 17.57
C MET A 51 -1.72 -6.44 18.95
N LYS A 52 -2.06 -5.17 19.05
CA LYS A 52 -2.54 -4.56 20.29
C LYS A 52 -3.90 -5.08 20.71
N ARG A 53 -4.89 -5.03 19.80
CA ARG A 53 -6.30 -5.36 20.13
C ARG A 53 -6.57 -6.84 20.23
N VAL A 54 -5.97 -7.65 19.33
CA VAL A 54 -6.23 -9.09 19.26
C VAL A 54 -5.35 -9.85 20.24
N LYS A 55 -4.04 -9.53 20.30
CA LYS A 55 -3.05 -10.25 21.15
C LYS A 55 -2.73 -9.53 22.44
N ASN A 56 -3.33 -8.37 22.71
CA ASN A 56 -3.07 -7.55 23.90
C ASN A 56 -1.57 -7.31 24.16
N MET A 57 -0.81 -7.11 23.09
CA MET A 57 0.65 -6.89 23.16
C MET A 57 0.96 -5.47 23.62
N ASN A 58 2.00 -5.34 24.44
CA ASN A 58 2.59 -4.06 24.79
C ASN A 58 3.61 -3.58 23.74
N GLY A 59 4.06 -2.32 23.85
CA GLY A 59 4.97 -1.72 22.88
C GLY A 59 6.26 -2.53 22.67
N SER A 60 6.87 -3.04 23.73
CA SER A 60 8.12 -3.83 23.62
C SER A 60 7.93 -5.15 22.87
N GLN A 61 6.81 -5.84 23.11
CA GLN A 61 6.49 -7.08 22.39
C GLN A 61 6.24 -6.80 20.89
N MET A 62 5.50 -5.74 20.57
CA MET A 62 5.29 -5.33 19.19
C MET A 62 6.60 -4.89 18.53
N ALA A 63 7.44 -4.14 19.23
CA ALA A 63 8.77 -3.75 18.76
C ALA A 63 9.66 -4.97 18.44
N GLU A 64 9.57 -6.05 19.22
CA GLU A 64 10.26 -7.31 18.93
C GLU A 64 9.82 -7.90 17.58
N VAL A 65 8.51 -7.94 17.32
CA VAL A 65 7.97 -8.43 16.03
C VAL A 65 8.46 -7.58 14.86
N PHE A 66 8.37 -6.25 14.96
CA PHE A 66 8.90 -5.36 13.90
C PHE A 66 10.41 -5.49 13.73
N GLY A 67 11.14 -5.77 14.82
CA GLY A 67 12.57 -6.10 14.76
C GLY A 67 12.86 -7.38 13.99
N LEU A 68 12.06 -8.44 14.17
CA LEU A 68 12.14 -9.66 13.37
C LEU A 68 11.85 -9.38 11.89
N TRP A 69 10.81 -8.60 11.59
CA TRP A 69 10.46 -8.21 10.22
C TRP A 69 11.55 -7.38 9.53
N ASN A 70 12.22 -6.51 10.28
CA ASN A 70 13.32 -5.68 9.73
C ASN A 70 14.60 -6.48 9.40
N ASN A 71 14.65 -7.76 9.75
CA ASN A 71 15.73 -8.68 9.38
C ASN A 71 15.40 -9.53 8.14
N THR A 72 14.22 -9.37 7.53
CA THR A 72 13.81 -10.09 6.31
C THR A 72 14.15 -9.29 5.06
N ASP A 73 14.15 -9.94 3.90
CA ASP A 73 14.36 -9.26 2.63
C ASP A 73 13.10 -8.55 2.12
N GLU A 74 11.91 -9.01 2.56
CA GLU A 74 10.62 -8.49 2.15
C GLU A 74 10.27 -7.18 2.86
N LEU A 75 10.53 -7.07 4.17
CA LEU A 75 10.06 -5.94 4.99
C LEU A 75 11.18 -5.07 5.57
N ALA A 76 12.46 -5.48 5.46
CA ALA A 76 13.56 -4.64 5.96
C ALA A 76 13.53 -3.26 5.29
N SER A 77 13.20 -2.25 6.07
CA SER A 77 12.97 -0.88 5.59
C SER A 77 13.11 0.15 6.72
N TYR A 78 13.31 1.40 6.32
CA TYR A 78 13.35 2.50 7.29
C TYR A 78 12.03 2.67 8.05
N LEU A 79 10.89 2.51 7.39
CA LEU A 79 9.59 2.64 8.06
C LEU A 79 9.37 1.54 9.11
N VAL A 80 9.80 0.30 8.86
CA VAL A 80 9.77 -0.78 9.86
C VAL A 80 10.76 -0.49 11.00
N GLU A 81 11.96 0.00 10.69
CA GLU A 81 12.96 0.40 11.70
C GLU A 81 12.40 1.47 12.65
N ILE A 82 11.84 2.57 12.11
CA ILE A 82 11.30 3.64 12.97
C ILE A 82 10.03 3.22 13.71
N THR A 83 9.23 2.29 13.16
CA THR A 83 8.09 1.71 13.87
C THR A 83 8.56 0.97 15.12
N GLN A 84 9.61 0.15 15.00
CA GLN A 84 10.24 -0.52 16.14
C GLN A 84 10.71 0.49 17.19
N ILE A 85 11.37 1.58 16.77
CA ILE A 85 11.83 2.64 17.67
C ILE A 85 10.66 3.31 18.38
N CYS A 86 9.62 3.72 17.65
CA CYS A 86 8.45 4.39 18.22
C CYS A 86 7.74 3.52 19.27
N LEU A 87 7.58 2.23 19.01
CA LEU A 87 6.93 1.28 19.91
C LEU A 87 7.76 0.97 21.17
N ASN A 88 9.08 1.08 21.08
CA ASN A 88 9.97 0.83 22.22
C ASN A 88 10.32 2.11 23.05
N THR A 89 9.79 3.26 22.64
CA THR A 89 10.04 4.53 23.31
C THR A 89 9.04 4.75 24.45
N LYS A 90 9.57 5.06 25.62
CA LYS A 90 8.77 5.38 26.81
C LYS A 90 8.54 6.88 26.95
N ASP A 91 7.35 7.26 27.39
CA ASP A 91 7.01 8.64 27.74
C ASP A 91 7.73 9.06 29.03
N GLU A 92 8.48 10.14 28.98
CA GLU A 92 9.26 10.64 30.11
C GLU A 92 8.40 11.09 31.30
N LEU A 93 7.14 11.47 31.06
CA LEU A 93 6.24 11.98 32.10
C LEU A 93 5.52 10.84 32.84
N THR A 94 5.15 9.78 32.14
CA THR A 94 4.30 8.72 32.69
C THR A 94 5.00 7.38 32.84
N GLY A 95 6.11 7.16 32.12
CA GLY A 95 6.81 5.88 32.04
C GLY A 95 6.09 4.81 31.14
N GLU A 96 4.91 5.15 30.60
CA GLU A 96 4.17 4.28 29.67
C GLU A 96 4.74 4.38 28.24
N ASP A 97 4.25 3.55 27.32
CA ASP A 97 4.64 3.65 25.91
C ASP A 97 4.19 5.00 25.32
N VAL A 98 5.11 5.75 24.70
CA VAL A 98 4.80 7.10 24.19
C VAL A 98 3.69 7.07 23.15
N VAL A 99 3.61 6.01 22.34
CA VAL A 99 2.57 5.84 21.33
C VAL A 99 1.16 5.83 21.93
N GLU A 100 0.99 5.39 23.18
CA GLU A 100 -0.28 5.40 23.91
C GLU A 100 -0.71 6.80 24.38
N LYS A 101 0.20 7.76 24.37
CA LYS A 101 -0.07 9.16 24.73
C LYS A 101 -0.31 10.04 23.52
N ILE A 102 -0.05 9.54 22.32
CA ILE A 102 -0.28 10.26 21.06
C ILE A 102 -1.75 10.20 20.69
N LEU A 103 -2.35 11.36 20.38
CA LEU A 103 -3.72 11.42 19.88
C LEU A 103 -3.80 10.75 18.51
N ASP A 104 -4.81 9.89 18.32
CA ASP A 104 -5.07 9.12 17.09
C ASP A 104 -5.58 9.98 15.92
N LYS A 105 -4.81 11.03 15.60
CA LYS A 105 -5.03 11.94 14.46
C LYS A 105 -3.74 12.07 13.66
N ALA A 106 -3.73 11.58 12.42
CA ALA A 106 -2.57 11.71 11.53
C ALA A 106 -2.77 12.85 10.53
N GLY A 107 -1.83 13.82 10.52
CA GLY A 107 -1.84 14.93 9.59
C GLY A 107 -1.42 14.53 8.16
N GLN A 108 -1.73 15.42 7.20
CA GLN A 108 -1.26 15.30 5.82
C GLN A 108 -0.95 16.70 5.25
N LYS A 109 -0.05 16.73 4.24
CA LYS A 109 0.37 17.99 3.57
C LYS A 109 -0.02 18.02 2.08
N GLY A 110 -0.92 17.13 1.64
CA GLY A 110 -1.51 17.13 0.30
C GLY A 110 -0.85 16.19 -0.72
N THR A 111 0.38 15.71 -0.52
CA THR A 111 1.07 14.85 -1.50
C THR A 111 0.38 13.50 -1.72
N GLY A 112 -0.17 12.89 -0.67
CA GLY A 112 -0.98 11.68 -0.80
C GLY A 112 -2.26 11.91 -1.63
N LEU A 113 -2.93 13.05 -1.42
CA LEU A 113 -4.08 13.45 -2.23
C LEU A 113 -3.69 13.62 -3.70
N TRP A 114 -2.59 14.32 -3.98
CA TRP A 114 -2.14 14.53 -5.37
C TRP A 114 -1.78 13.24 -6.06
N THR A 115 -1.19 12.26 -5.35
CA THR A 115 -0.93 10.93 -5.90
C THR A 115 -2.23 10.24 -6.34
N VAL A 116 -3.26 10.24 -5.48
CA VAL A 116 -4.55 9.61 -5.78
C VAL A 116 -5.27 10.31 -6.92
N VAL A 117 -5.29 11.65 -6.93
CA VAL A 117 -5.90 12.43 -8.02
C VAL A 117 -5.21 12.12 -9.35
N SER A 118 -3.87 12.15 -9.39
CA SER A 118 -3.11 11.82 -10.60
C SER A 118 -3.36 10.39 -11.08
N ALA A 119 -3.47 9.43 -10.16
CA ALA A 119 -3.79 8.04 -10.51
C ALA A 119 -5.18 7.94 -11.19
N LEU A 120 -6.19 8.60 -10.63
CA LEU A 120 -7.55 8.61 -11.19
C LEU A 120 -7.60 9.30 -12.56
N GLU A 121 -6.89 10.43 -12.74
CA GLU A 121 -6.78 11.12 -14.02
C GLU A 121 -6.09 10.25 -15.09
N LEU A 122 -5.12 9.43 -14.69
CA LEU A 122 -4.42 8.48 -15.56
C LEU A 122 -5.18 7.15 -15.74
N GLY A 123 -6.30 6.93 -15.05
CA GLY A 123 -7.05 5.68 -15.09
C GLY A 123 -6.37 4.51 -14.37
N ILE A 124 -5.47 4.78 -13.42
CA ILE A 124 -4.73 3.77 -12.66
C ILE A 124 -5.42 3.45 -11.34
N SER A 125 -5.57 2.15 -11.07
CA SER A 125 -6.18 1.65 -9.83
C SER A 125 -5.18 1.66 -8.68
N VAL A 126 -5.46 2.45 -7.63
CA VAL A 126 -4.60 2.61 -6.46
C VAL A 126 -5.36 2.44 -5.13
N PRO A 127 -6.12 1.35 -4.94
CA PRO A 127 -7.03 1.23 -3.81
C PRO A 127 -6.30 1.21 -2.46
N THR A 128 -5.11 0.62 -2.36
CA THR A 128 -4.33 0.59 -1.12
C THR A 128 -3.81 1.98 -0.74
N ILE A 129 -3.28 2.73 -1.70
CA ILE A 129 -2.82 4.11 -1.48
C ILE A 129 -4.02 5.01 -1.14
N TYR A 130 -5.15 4.86 -1.85
CA TYR A 130 -6.37 5.60 -1.53
C TYR A 130 -6.91 5.29 -0.13
N ALA A 131 -6.93 4.00 0.26
CA ALA A 131 -7.38 3.60 1.60
C ALA A 131 -6.55 4.24 2.71
N SER A 132 -5.22 4.37 2.52
CA SER A 132 -4.35 5.05 3.47
C SER A 132 -4.65 6.55 3.62
N LEU A 133 -4.93 7.22 2.52
CA LEU A 133 -5.36 8.63 2.52
C LEU A 133 -6.70 8.78 3.25
N ASN A 134 -7.67 7.91 2.94
CA ASN A 134 -8.98 7.92 3.59
C ASN A 134 -8.88 7.64 5.10
N ALA A 135 -8.01 6.74 5.53
CA ALA A 135 -7.76 6.48 6.95
C ALA A 135 -7.27 7.74 7.69
N ARG A 136 -6.41 8.57 7.08
CA ARG A 136 -6.01 9.86 7.66
C ARG A 136 -7.18 10.84 7.76
N VAL A 137 -8.05 10.90 6.74
CA VAL A 137 -9.28 11.71 6.80
C VAL A 137 -10.17 11.23 7.94
N MET A 138 -10.43 9.93 8.04
CA MET A 138 -11.21 9.35 9.14
C MET A 138 -10.60 9.61 10.51
N SER A 139 -9.26 9.58 10.62
CA SER A 139 -8.57 9.89 11.88
C SER A 139 -8.85 11.32 12.37
N SER A 140 -9.01 12.26 11.47
CA SER A 140 -9.31 13.66 11.81
C SER A 140 -10.70 13.87 12.43
N LEU A 141 -11.64 12.95 12.19
CA LEU A 141 -13.02 13.01 12.67
C LEU A 141 -13.18 12.48 14.11
N LYS A 142 -12.22 12.76 15.00
CA LYS A 142 -12.17 12.18 16.36
C LYS A 142 -13.44 12.38 17.17
N VAL A 143 -14.01 13.59 17.12
CA VAL A 143 -15.24 13.92 17.88
C VAL A 143 -16.41 13.07 17.40
N GLN A 144 -16.63 13.02 16.08
CA GLN A 144 -17.73 12.22 15.49
C GLN A 144 -17.55 10.73 15.78
N ARG A 145 -16.30 10.20 15.67
CA ARG A 145 -16.02 8.79 16.01
C ARG A 145 -16.36 8.49 17.47
N SER A 146 -16.00 9.37 18.40
CA SER A 146 -16.31 9.21 19.82
C SER A 146 -17.81 9.33 20.14
N GLU A 147 -18.59 10.07 19.35
CA GLU A 147 -20.04 10.14 19.48
C GLU A 147 -20.72 8.88 18.97
N ILE A 148 -20.31 8.37 17.81
CA ILE A 148 -20.87 7.13 17.24
C ILE A 148 -20.54 5.92 18.11
N GLU A 149 -19.35 5.83 18.66
CA GLU A 149 -18.94 4.73 19.56
C GLU A 149 -19.89 4.57 20.77
N LYS A 150 -20.44 5.69 21.27
CA LYS A 150 -21.42 5.65 22.38
C LYS A 150 -22.77 5.04 21.98
N THR A 151 -23.15 5.13 20.72
CA THR A 151 -24.44 4.68 20.20
C THR A 151 -24.35 3.33 19.49
N ILE A 152 -23.19 3.05 18.90
CA ILE A 152 -22.88 1.79 18.21
C ILE A 152 -21.54 1.31 18.76
N PRO A 153 -21.50 0.77 19.99
CA PRO A 153 -20.27 0.30 20.60
C PRO A 153 -19.72 -0.92 19.84
N MET A 154 -18.40 -1.04 19.80
CA MET A 154 -17.76 -2.27 19.35
C MET A 154 -17.99 -3.39 20.37
N GLU A 155 -18.25 -4.58 19.89
CA GLU A 155 -18.29 -5.78 20.72
C GLU A 155 -16.89 -6.17 21.23
N ALA A 156 -16.84 -7.06 22.22
CA ALA A 156 -15.57 -7.60 22.69
C ALA A 156 -14.87 -8.37 21.56
N ILE A 157 -13.58 -8.06 21.35
CA ILE A 157 -12.79 -8.70 20.33
C ILE A 157 -12.38 -10.09 20.79
N GLU A 158 -12.77 -11.11 20.07
CA GLU A 158 -12.28 -12.47 20.26
C GLU A 158 -10.89 -12.62 19.64
N ASP A 159 -10.04 -13.42 20.29
CA ASP A 159 -8.71 -13.75 19.76
C ASP A 159 -8.83 -14.55 18.43
N PHE A 160 -7.99 -14.20 17.47
CA PHE A 160 -7.85 -14.95 16.23
C PHE A 160 -6.38 -15.09 15.83
N ASP A 161 -6.11 -15.98 14.91
CA ASP A 161 -4.74 -16.32 14.53
C ASP A 161 -4.07 -15.17 13.74
N LEU A 162 -3.08 -14.56 14.37
CA LEU A 162 -2.11 -13.63 13.76
C LEU A 162 -0.71 -14.24 13.73
N GLY A 163 -0.54 -15.47 14.24
CA GLY A 163 0.74 -16.13 14.45
C GLY A 163 1.36 -15.86 15.81
N GLU A 164 2.48 -16.50 16.06
CA GLU A 164 3.26 -16.38 17.30
C GLU A 164 4.45 -15.44 17.11
N ILE A 165 4.88 -14.74 18.15
CA ILE A 165 6.06 -13.85 18.13
C ILE A 165 7.30 -14.63 17.67
N SER A 166 7.50 -15.85 18.16
CA SER A 166 8.65 -16.71 17.84
C SER A 166 8.83 -17.00 16.34
N ASN A 167 7.76 -16.92 15.55
CA ASN A 167 7.78 -17.07 14.09
C ASN A 167 7.48 -15.74 13.35
N GLY A 168 7.60 -14.61 14.05
CA GLY A 168 7.36 -13.28 13.49
C GLY A 168 5.90 -13.02 13.12
N MET A 169 4.96 -13.71 13.78
CA MET A 169 3.50 -13.58 13.50
C MET A 169 3.20 -13.81 12.01
N LYS A 170 3.56 -14.99 11.51
CA LYS A 170 3.61 -15.32 10.07
C LYS A 170 2.37 -14.92 9.26
N PRO A 171 1.10 -15.18 9.68
CA PRO A 171 -0.06 -14.71 8.92
C PRO A 171 -0.13 -13.19 8.78
N LEU A 172 0.16 -12.46 9.86
CA LEU A 172 0.18 -11.00 9.82
C LEU A 172 1.36 -10.47 9.00
N PHE A 173 2.54 -11.07 9.13
CA PHE A 173 3.71 -10.79 8.30
C PHE A 173 3.38 -10.89 6.82
N ASP A 174 2.77 -11.99 6.38
CA ASP A 174 2.41 -12.23 4.99
C ASP A 174 1.41 -11.19 4.48
N ALA A 175 0.43 -10.81 5.29
CA ALA A 175 -0.52 -9.75 4.95
C ALA A 175 0.18 -8.41 4.75
N VAL A 176 1.11 -8.04 5.63
CA VAL A 176 1.91 -6.80 5.55
C VAL A 176 2.84 -6.81 4.33
N VAL A 177 3.48 -7.95 4.03
CA VAL A 177 4.31 -8.11 2.82
C VAL A 177 3.48 -7.83 1.56
N LEU A 178 2.32 -8.47 1.42
CA LEU A 178 1.49 -8.30 0.23
C LEU A 178 0.95 -6.87 0.09
N ALA A 179 0.54 -6.25 1.18
CA ALA A 179 0.07 -4.86 1.14
C ALA A 179 1.20 -3.87 0.81
N THR A 180 2.42 -4.14 1.29
CA THR A 180 3.61 -3.36 0.91
C THR A 180 3.94 -3.52 -0.57
N ILE A 181 3.93 -4.76 -1.09
CA ILE A 181 4.09 -5.03 -2.53
C ILE A 181 3.03 -4.29 -3.34
N ALA A 182 1.76 -4.36 -2.94
CA ALA A 182 0.67 -3.66 -3.63
C ALA A 182 0.86 -2.14 -3.64
N SER A 183 1.32 -1.54 -2.53
CA SER A 183 1.61 -0.10 -2.48
C SER A 183 2.70 0.31 -3.49
N TYR A 184 3.78 -0.46 -3.58
CA TYR A 184 4.81 -0.23 -4.60
C TYR A 184 4.28 -0.50 -6.01
N ALA A 185 3.56 -1.59 -6.24
CA ALA A 185 3.00 -1.93 -7.55
C ALA A 185 2.10 -0.81 -8.07
N GLN A 186 1.20 -0.31 -7.24
CA GLN A 186 0.30 0.81 -7.56
C GLN A 186 1.08 2.10 -7.86
N GLY A 187 2.09 2.41 -7.07
CA GLY A 187 2.93 3.60 -7.29
C GLY A 187 3.77 3.50 -8.58
N MET A 188 4.38 2.34 -8.84
CA MET A 188 5.14 2.13 -10.07
C MET A 188 4.26 2.15 -11.31
N ASP A 189 3.01 1.66 -11.22
CA ASP A 189 2.03 1.70 -12.29
C ASP A 189 1.65 3.14 -12.68
N ILE A 190 1.41 4.02 -11.67
CA ILE A 190 1.22 5.46 -11.90
C ILE A 190 2.41 6.05 -12.67
N LEU A 191 3.64 5.73 -12.26
CA LEU A 191 4.85 6.28 -12.89
C LEU A 191 4.99 5.79 -14.34
N SER A 192 4.71 4.52 -14.60
CA SER A 192 4.77 3.93 -15.93
C SER A 192 3.77 4.60 -16.88
N GLU A 193 2.52 4.77 -16.45
CA GLU A 193 1.49 5.43 -17.26
C GLU A 193 1.79 6.91 -17.46
N ALA A 194 2.18 7.62 -16.40
CA ALA A 194 2.57 9.03 -16.49
C ALA A 194 3.76 9.24 -17.43
N SER A 195 4.71 8.28 -17.46
CA SER A 195 5.84 8.33 -18.39
C SER A 195 5.38 8.36 -19.85
N SER A 196 4.36 7.55 -20.17
CA SER A 196 3.78 7.49 -21.51
C SER A 196 2.93 8.73 -21.84
N VAL A 197 1.99 9.08 -20.93
CA VAL A 197 1.01 10.16 -21.17
C VAL A 197 1.66 11.55 -21.19
N TYR A 198 2.61 11.80 -20.28
CA TYR A 198 3.26 13.10 -20.13
C TYR A 198 4.63 13.20 -20.83
N ASN A 199 5.06 12.14 -21.51
CA ASN A 199 6.38 12.03 -22.17
C ASN A 199 7.54 12.32 -21.20
N TYR A 200 7.50 11.73 -20.00
CA TYR A 200 8.53 11.93 -18.97
C TYR A 200 9.77 11.09 -19.19
N GLU A 201 9.73 10.09 -20.06
CA GLU A 201 10.87 9.21 -20.37
C GLU A 201 11.49 8.59 -19.11
N LEU A 202 10.68 8.16 -18.16
CA LEU A 202 11.12 7.66 -16.86
C LEU A 202 11.91 6.35 -17.01
N ASN A 203 13.08 6.28 -16.39
CA ASN A 203 13.85 5.05 -16.25
C ASN A 203 13.45 4.36 -14.93
N MET A 204 12.55 3.39 -14.99
CA MET A 204 11.98 2.72 -13.80
C MET A 204 13.05 2.03 -12.94
N PRO A 205 14.05 1.29 -13.49
CA PRO A 205 15.17 0.76 -12.70
C PRO A 205 15.96 1.85 -11.96
N SER A 206 16.20 3.00 -12.60
CA SER A 206 16.89 4.12 -11.98
C SER A 206 16.10 4.76 -10.84
N ILE A 207 14.76 4.86 -10.99
CA ILE A 207 13.88 5.35 -9.92
C ILE A 207 13.92 4.41 -8.70
N ALA A 208 13.82 3.11 -8.92
CA ALA A 208 13.95 2.13 -7.84
C ALA A 208 15.33 2.23 -7.15
N GLN A 209 16.41 2.41 -7.93
CA GLN A 209 17.77 2.57 -7.43
C GLN A 209 17.91 3.80 -6.51
N ILE A 210 17.44 4.99 -6.94
CA ILE A 210 17.58 6.21 -6.13
C ILE A 210 16.74 6.21 -4.86
N TRP A 211 15.71 5.37 -4.77
CA TRP A 211 14.91 5.20 -3.55
C TRP A 211 15.53 4.25 -2.52
N LYS A 212 16.58 3.51 -2.87
CA LYS A 212 17.25 2.59 -1.93
C LYS A 212 17.94 3.29 -0.76
N GLY A 213 18.24 4.58 -0.86
CA GLY A 213 18.90 5.33 0.19
C GLY A 213 18.48 6.79 0.24
N GLY A 214 18.61 7.40 1.43
CA GLY A 214 18.37 8.83 1.63
C GLY A 214 16.90 9.27 1.56
N CYS A 215 15.94 8.34 1.55
CA CYS A 215 14.51 8.64 1.53
C CYS A 215 13.74 7.79 2.54
N ILE A 216 12.47 8.13 2.78
CA ILE A 216 11.63 7.51 3.81
C ILE A 216 11.20 6.08 3.41
N ILE A 217 10.98 5.81 2.13
CA ILE A 217 10.57 4.48 1.65
C ILE A 217 11.74 3.55 1.32
N ARG A 218 12.98 3.88 1.72
CA ARG A 218 14.12 2.99 1.49
C ARG A 218 13.88 1.61 2.10
N SER A 219 14.06 0.56 1.29
CA SER A 219 13.83 -0.83 1.71
C SER A 219 14.66 -1.80 0.86
N LYS A 220 14.86 -3.02 1.35
CA LYS A 220 15.48 -4.10 0.58
C LYS A 220 14.62 -4.51 -0.63
N LEU A 221 13.30 -4.41 -0.52
CA LEU A 221 12.35 -4.74 -1.60
C LEU A 221 12.62 -3.94 -2.89
N LEU A 222 13.17 -2.72 -2.80
CA LEU A 222 13.52 -1.90 -3.96
C LEU A 222 14.55 -2.55 -4.88
N LYS A 223 15.39 -3.46 -4.37
CA LYS A 223 16.28 -4.25 -5.22
C LYS A 223 15.48 -5.19 -6.13
N LYS A 224 14.47 -5.86 -5.60
CA LYS A 224 13.58 -6.73 -6.37
C LYS A 224 12.79 -5.94 -7.43
N ILE A 225 12.31 -4.75 -7.07
CA ILE A 225 11.63 -3.84 -8.01
C ILE A 225 12.58 -3.42 -9.14
N GLN A 226 13.80 -3.04 -8.80
CA GLN A 226 14.81 -2.68 -9.80
C GLN A 226 15.10 -3.85 -10.75
N ASP A 227 15.28 -5.07 -10.21
CA ASP A 227 15.59 -6.26 -11.00
C ASP A 227 14.44 -6.61 -11.95
N ALA A 228 13.18 -6.51 -11.49
CA ALA A 228 12.00 -6.74 -12.32
C ALA A 228 11.96 -5.82 -13.55
N TYR A 229 12.16 -4.52 -13.35
CA TYR A 229 12.20 -3.56 -14.47
C TYR A 229 13.48 -3.60 -15.31
N GLN A 230 14.60 -4.13 -14.79
CA GLN A 230 15.79 -4.41 -15.60
C GLN A 230 15.56 -5.63 -16.51
N LYS A 231 14.83 -6.64 -16.01
CA LYS A 231 14.46 -7.84 -16.77
C LYS A 231 13.42 -7.53 -17.86
N ASP A 232 12.41 -6.73 -17.53
CA ASP A 232 11.37 -6.28 -18.45
C ASP A 232 11.12 -4.76 -18.30
N PRO A 233 11.74 -3.93 -19.14
CA PRO A 233 11.52 -2.48 -19.12
C PRO A 233 10.07 -2.05 -19.44
N ASN A 234 9.27 -2.94 -20.04
CA ASN A 234 7.87 -2.71 -20.38
C ASN A 234 6.90 -3.42 -19.41
N LEU A 235 7.40 -3.86 -18.26
CA LEU A 235 6.58 -4.52 -17.26
C LEU A 235 5.42 -3.63 -16.85
N LYS A 236 4.19 -4.06 -17.14
CA LYS A 236 2.96 -3.28 -16.91
C LYS A 236 2.66 -3.07 -15.44
N ASN A 237 2.89 -4.08 -14.62
CA ASN A 237 2.71 -4.02 -13.18
C ASN A 237 3.62 -5.06 -12.52
N LEU A 238 4.13 -4.78 -11.32
CA LEU A 238 5.03 -5.68 -10.59
C LEU A 238 4.44 -7.07 -10.37
N ILE A 239 3.12 -7.20 -10.24
CA ILE A 239 2.46 -8.50 -10.01
C ILE A 239 2.66 -9.51 -11.16
N PHE A 240 3.07 -9.05 -12.36
CA PHE A 240 3.40 -9.92 -13.50
C PHE A 240 4.84 -10.43 -13.51
N ASP A 241 5.73 -9.90 -12.69
CA ASP A 241 7.07 -10.44 -12.51
C ASP A 241 7.03 -11.75 -11.71
N ASP A 242 7.88 -12.72 -12.05
CA ASP A 242 7.85 -14.07 -11.48
C ASP A 242 8.06 -14.09 -9.97
N TRP A 243 8.97 -13.22 -9.44
CA TRP A 243 9.23 -13.16 -8.02
C TRP A 243 8.02 -12.60 -7.25
N PHE A 244 7.48 -11.48 -7.70
CA PHE A 244 6.29 -10.87 -7.07
C PHE A 244 5.06 -11.76 -7.17
N ASN A 245 4.86 -12.44 -8.30
CA ASN A 245 3.76 -13.39 -8.48
C ASN A 245 3.87 -14.57 -7.51
N ASN A 246 5.09 -15.09 -7.30
CA ASN A 246 5.33 -16.16 -6.31
C ASN A 246 5.03 -15.67 -4.88
N GLU A 247 5.48 -14.47 -4.49
CA GLU A 247 5.17 -13.89 -3.17
C GLU A 247 3.66 -13.76 -2.95
N ILE A 248 2.91 -13.33 -3.98
CA ILE A 248 1.46 -13.21 -3.92
C ILE A 248 0.81 -14.59 -3.77
N SER A 249 1.18 -15.53 -4.63
CA SER A 249 0.54 -16.86 -4.65
C SER A 249 0.74 -17.67 -3.36
N THR A 250 1.88 -17.50 -2.70
CA THR A 250 2.22 -18.24 -1.48
C THR A 250 1.67 -17.59 -0.20
N ARG A 251 1.25 -16.31 -0.22
CA ARG A 251 0.87 -15.55 0.97
C ARG A 251 -0.60 -15.09 0.99
N ILE A 252 -1.29 -15.14 -0.16
CA ILE A 252 -2.61 -14.53 -0.30
C ILE A 252 -3.67 -15.12 0.65
N ASP A 253 -3.56 -16.39 1.00
CA ASP A 253 -4.48 -17.05 1.92
C ASP A 253 -4.33 -16.51 3.35
N ASN A 254 -3.11 -16.16 3.77
CA ASN A 254 -2.88 -15.51 5.06
C ASN A 254 -3.46 -14.09 5.08
N LEU A 255 -3.27 -13.31 4.02
CA LEU A 255 -3.92 -12.00 3.88
C LEU A 255 -5.45 -12.12 3.96
N ALA A 256 -6.05 -13.07 3.26
CA ALA A 256 -7.49 -13.30 3.28
C ALA A 256 -7.99 -13.70 4.68
N SER A 257 -7.24 -14.55 5.39
CA SER A 257 -7.54 -14.95 6.76
C SER A 257 -7.51 -13.76 7.72
N VAL A 258 -6.43 -12.97 7.69
CA VAL A 258 -6.29 -11.77 8.54
C VAL A 258 -7.42 -10.77 8.26
N VAL A 259 -7.71 -10.44 7.00
CA VAL A 259 -8.77 -9.50 6.61
C VAL A 259 -10.14 -9.99 7.06
N SER A 260 -10.48 -11.27 6.81
CA SER A 260 -11.79 -11.81 7.17
C SER A 260 -12.01 -11.85 8.69
N SER A 261 -10.98 -12.23 9.45
CA SER A 261 -11.03 -12.26 10.91
C SER A 261 -11.11 -10.84 11.50
N SER A 262 -10.33 -9.89 10.98
CA SER A 262 -10.40 -8.48 11.38
C SER A 262 -11.79 -7.89 11.12
N THR A 263 -12.38 -8.17 9.96
CA THR A 263 -13.73 -7.71 9.60
C THR A 263 -14.79 -8.26 10.55
N LYS A 264 -14.73 -9.56 10.88
CA LYS A 264 -15.65 -10.19 11.85
C LYS A 264 -15.50 -9.61 13.24
N ALA A 265 -14.28 -9.28 13.64
CA ALA A 265 -13.99 -8.64 14.93
C ALA A 265 -14.29 -7.13 14.95
N GLY A 266 -14.77 -6.54 13.86
CA GLY A 266 -15.05 -5.10 13.76
C GLY A 266 -13.79 -4.21 13.71
N ILE A 267 -12.60 -4.79 13.52
CA ILE A 267 -11.34 -4.02 13.46
C ILE A 267 -11.13 -3.51 12.04
N PRO A 268 -11.01 -2.18 11.83
CA PRO A 268 -10.79 -1.62 10.50
C PRO A 268 -9.35 -1.87 10.03
N VAL A 269 -9.22 -2.52 8.86
CA VAL A 269 -7.95 -2.78 8.17
C VAL A 269 -8.04 -2.34 6.71
N PRO A 270 -8.27 -1.04 6.44
CA PRO A 270 -8.61 -0.56 5.10
C PRO A 270 -7.54 -0.84 4.04
N CYS A 271 -6.25 -0.74 4.37
CA CYS A 271 -5.19 -1.04 3.42
C CYS A 271 -5.05 -2.54 3.16
N LEU A 272 -5.12 -3.39 4.18
CA LEU A 272 -5.09 -4.85 4.00
C LEU A 272 -6.30 -5.32 3.19
N SER A 273 -7.51 -4.82 3.51
CA SER A 273 -8.74 -5.18 2.78
C SER A 273 -8.69 -4.75 1.32
N SER A 274 -8.32 -3.51 1.05
CA SER A 274 -8.23 -3.01 -0.33
C SER A 274 -7.11 -3.67 -1.14
N THR A 275 -6.03 -4.11 -0.48
CA THR A 275 -5.00 -4.94 -1.10
C THR A 275 -5.55 -6.30 -1.53
N LEU A 276 -6.30 -6.96 -0.64
CA LEU A 276 -6.92 -8.25 -0.96
C LEU A 276 -7.87 -8.13 -2.16
N ASP A 277 -8.72 -7.09 -2.18
CA ASP A 277 -9.64 -6.84 -3.29
C ASP A 277 -8.90 -6.52 -4.59
N TYR A 278 -7.81 -5.75 -4.54
CA TYR A 278 -6.96 -5.45 -5.69
C TYR A 278 -6.35 -6.71 -6.30
N LEU A 279 -5.73 -7.57 -5.47
CA LEU A 279 -5.13 -8.82 -5.92
C LEU A 279 -6.19 -9.81 -6.43
N ASN A 280 -7.34 -9.90 -5.76
CA ASN A 280 -8.47 -10.74 -6.20
C ASN A 280 -9.04 -10.26 -7.54
N SER A 281 -9.12 -8.95 -7.76
CA SER A 281 -9.58 -8.40 -9.04
C SER A 281 -8.64 -8.77 -10.18
N TYR A 282 -7.31 -8.70 -9.97
CA TYR A 282 -6.33 -9.10 -10.97
C TYR A 282 -6.38 -10.59 -11.32
N ARG A 283 -6.64 -11.45 -10.35
CA ARG A 283 -6.74 -12.90 -10.58
C ARG A 283 -8.13 -13.40 -11.00
N THR A 284 -9.10 -12.48 -11.17
CA THR A 284 -10.46 -12.81 -11.60
C THR A 284 -10.63 -12.48 -13.08
N ASN A 285 -10.69 -13.54 -13.92
CA ASN A 285 -10.83 -13.37 -15.37
C ASN A 285 -12.13 -12.67 -15.78
N ARG A 286 -13.23 -12.87 -15.05
CA ARG A 286 -14.54 -12.27 -15.36
C ARG A 286 -15.09 -11.53 -14.15
N LEU A 287 -14.98 -10.22 -14.16
CA LEU A 287 -15.51 -9.33 -13.14
C LEU A 287 -17.00 -9.02 -13.39
N PRO A 288 -17.75 -8.56 -12.36
CA PRO A 288 -19.19 -8.30 -12.47
C PRO A 288 -19.53 -7.01 -13.24
N GLN A 289 -18.55 -6.32 -13.83
CA GLN A 289 -18.73 -5.10 -14.61
C GLN A 289 -19.56 -5.31 -15.88
N ASN A 290 -19.78 -6.56 -16.31
CA ASN A 290 -20.74 -6.90 -17.34
C ASN A 290 -22.17 -6.46 -16.99
N LEU A 291 -22.58 -6.56 -15.70
CA LEU A 291 -23.88 -6.05 -15.25
C LEU A 291 -23.91 -4.53 -15.26
N VAL A 292 -22.83 -3.87 -14.81
CA VAL A 292 -22.71 -2.40 -14.85
C VAL A 292 -22.84 -1.91 -16.30
N GLN A 293 -22.17 -2.56 -17.26
CA GLN A 293 -22.24 -2.17 -18.66
C GLN A 293 -23.63 -2.46 -19.26
N ALA A 294 -24.30 -3.55 -18.87
CA ALA A 294 -25.68 -3.83 -19.26
C ALA A 294 -26.65 -2.76 -18.75
N MET A 295 -26.53 -2.33 -17.49
CA MET A 295 -27.32 -1.23 -16.95
C MET A 295 -27.07 0.08 -17.69
N ARG A 296 -25.82 0.41 -18.01
CA ARG A 296 -25.48 1.61 -18.81
C ARG A 296 -26.11 1.58 -20.20
N ASP A 297 -26.13 0.43 -20.85
CA ASP A 297 -26.79 0.26 -22.14
C ASP A 297 -28.33 0.38 -22.00
N CYS A 298 -28.90 -0.20 -20.96
CA CYS A 298 -30.33 -0.16 -20.71
C CYS A 298 -30.88 1.25 -20.47
N PHE A 299 -30.22 2.06 -19.64
CA PHE A 299 -30.71 3.41 -19.35
C PHE A 299 -30.23 4.50 -20.30
N GLY A 300 -29.17 4.27 -21.06
CA GLY A 300 -28.51 5.34 -21.83
C GLY A 300 -27.97 4.91 -23.20
N SER A 301 -28.26 3.71 -23.68
CA SER A 301 -27.76 3.16 -24.95
C SER A 301 -26.23 3.31 -25.12
N HIS A 302 -25.48 3.09 -24.03
CA HIS A 302 -24.03 3.26 -24.01
C HIS A 302 -23.27 2.14 -24.74
N THR A 303 -24.01 1.17 -25.29
CA THR A 303 -23.49 0.00 -25.98
C THR A 303 -22.60 -0.91 -25.12
N TYR A 304 -22.29 -2.09 -25.59
CA TYR A 304 -21.41 -3.05 -24.94
C TYR A 304 -20.67 -3.92 -25.96
N GLU A 305 -19.53 -4.44 -25.58
CA GLU A 305 -18.80 -5.47 -26.31
C GLU A 305 -19.26 -6.85 -25.85
N ARG A 306 -19.24 -7.83 -26.75
CA ARG A 306 -19.61 -9.22 -26.45
C ARG A 306 -18.37 -10.08 -26.29
N VAL A 307 -18.49 -11.16 -25.52
CA VAL A 307 -17.41 -12.15 -25.34
C VAL A 307 -17.30 -13.15 -26.51
N ASP A 308 -18.33 -13.23 -27.34
CA ASP A 308 -18.49 -14.23 -28.43
C ASP A 308 -18.49 -13.62 -29.82
N LYS A 309 -18.48 -12.30 -29.94
CA LYS A 309 -18.51 -11.58 -31.21
C LYS A 309 -17.91 -10.19 -31.09
N GLU A 310 -17.04 -9.83 -32.02
CA GLU A 310 -16.45 -8.49 -32.10
C GLU A 310 -17.48 -7.43 -32.51
N GLY A 311 -17.27 -6.19 -32.03
CA GLY A 311 -18.10 -5.03 -32.36
C GLY A 311 -18.79 -4.44 -31.14
N SER A 312 -19.54 -3.36 -31.37
CA SER A 312 -20.33 -2.66 -30.35
C SER A 312 -21.81 -2.99 -30.56
N PHE A 313 -22.49 -3.33 -29.47
CA PHE A 313 -23.87 -3.84 -29.48
C PHE A 313 -24.76 -3.00 -28.59
N HIS A 314 -26.04 -2.94 -28.92
CA HIS A 314 -27.12 -2.40 -28.12
C HIS A 314 -28.27 -3.39 -28.03
N THR A 315 -28.95 -3.44 -26.91
CA THR A 315 -30.14 -4.27 -26.71
C THR A 315 -31.35 -3.39 -26.39
N GLU A 316 -32.47 -3.68 -27.07
CA GLU A 316 -33.77 -3.09 -26.77
C GLU A 316 -34.35 -3.72 -25.49
N TRP A 317 -33.96 -3.21 -24.31
CA TRP A 317 -34.24 -3.82 -23.00
C TRP A 317 -35.68 -3.76 -22.54
N MET A 318 -36.45 -2.78 -23.06
CA MET A 318 -37.81 -2.44 -22.57
C MET A 318 -38.89 -2.79 -23.63
N LYS A 319 -38.75 -3.90 -24.31
CA LYS A 319 -39.76 -4.39 -25.26
C LYS A 319 -40.98 -4.95 -24.58
#